data_d964ab3a4660a77f0d6ba320d4594448
#
_entry.id   d964ab3a4660a77f0d6ba320d4594448
#
_cell.length_a   1.000
_cell.length_b   1.000
_cell.length_c   1.000
_cell.angle_alpha   90.00
_cell.angle_beta   90.00
_cell.angle_gamma   90.00
#
_symmetry.space_group_name_H-M   'P 1'
#
loop_
_entity.id
_entity.type
_entity.pdbx_description
1 polymer ?
#
loop_
_entity_poly.entity_id
_entity_poly.type
_entity_poly.pdbx_seq_one_letter_code
_entity_poly.pdbx_strand_id
1 'polypeptide(L)'
;MEKTAITPTRAQNYPEWYQEVIKAADMAENSPVRGCMVIKPWGYAIWENIQKILDGKFKETGHVNAYFPLLIPLSFLEKEAEHVEGFAKECAVVTHHRLKAGPDGKLIPDGKLEEPLVIRPTSETIIGHMYAKWVKSYRDLPLLMNQWCNVMRWELRTRMFLRTTEFLWQEGHTVHATAEEAQEETLKMLDVYADFAENYMAMPVIKGMKTPDERFPGAVDTYTIESMMQDKKALQSGTSHFLGQNFAKSSGIKFLSKEGKEEIAWTTSWGMSTRMIGGLIMIHSDDDGLVLPPKIAPLHVVILPIYRNDEERTQVLEYVKSLEKELRAIRYADQPVMVKIDDRDLRGGEKSWQYIKQGVPVRVEVGPRDMAKGEVFVGRRDKAAKDKTG
;
A
#
# COMPACT_ATOMS: atom_id res chain seq x y z
N MET A 1 11.04 8.02 34.18
CA MET A 1 10.59 7.92 32.78
C MET A 1 9.51 6.87 32.73
N GLU A 2 8.38 7.19 32.13
CA GLU A 2 7.30 6.22 31.88
C GLU A 2 7.85 5.11 31.01
N LYS A 3 7.58 3.84 31.36
CA LYS A 3 8.11 2.68 30.62
C LYS A 3 7.28 2.48 29.37
N THR A 4 7.83 2.83 28.21
CA THR A 4 7.19 2.65 26.88
C THR A 4 7.57 1.29 26.28
N ALA A 5 6.76 0.78 25.33
CA ALA A 5 7.03 -0.49 24.66
C ALA A 5 8.04 -0.35 23.51
N ILE A 6 8.18 0.86 22.95
CA ILE A 6 9.12 1.17 21.87
C ILE A 6 10.28 1.98 22.41
N THR A 7 11.48 1.58 22.06
CA THR A 7 12.73 2.26 22.44
C THR A 7 13.66 2.27 21.22
N PRO A 8 14.20 3.43 20.81
CA PRO A 8 13.99 4.77 21.41
C PRO A 8 12.55 5.28 21.20
N THR A 9 12.14 6.27 22.01
CA THR A 9 10.85 6.94 21.81
C THR A 9 10.90 7.90 20.62
N ARG A 10 9.73 8.36 20.15
CA ARG A 10 9.62 9.36 19.06
C ARG A 10 10.45 10.61 19.31
N ALA A 11 10.43 11.09 20.56
CA ALA A 11 11.17 12.29 20.95
C ALA A 11 12.68 12.09 20.99
N GLN A 12 13.16 10.88 21.26
CA GLN A 12 14.58 10.56 21.32
C GLN A 12 15.22 10.37 19.95
N ASN A 13 14.58 9.53 19.09
CA ASN A 13 15.08 9.24 17.76
C ASN A 13 13.92 8.79 16.84
N TYR A 14 13.28 9.72 16.15
CA TYR A 14 12.12 9.45 15.33
C TYR A 14 12.38 8.46 14.17
N PRO A 15 13.50 8.51 13.41
CA PRO A 15 13.80 7.54 12.38
C PRO A 15 14.00 6.11 12.89
N GLU A 16 14.60 5.93 14.04
CA GLU A 16 14.82 4.62 14.65
C GLU A 16 13.53 4.10 15.31
N TRP A 17 12.79 4.96 16.00
CA TRP A 17 11.47 4.66 16.53
C TRP A 17 10.54 4.09 15.45
N TYR A 18 10.54 4.70 14.27
CA TYR A 18 9.74 4.21 13.13
C TYR A 18 10.07 2.76 12.77
N GLN A 19 11.35 2.40 12.71
CA GLN A 19 11.78 1.02 12.42
C GLN A 19 11.41 0.06 13.55
N GLU A 20 11.54 0.49 14.80
CA GLU A 20 11.18 -0.33 15.95
C GLU A 20 9.67 -0.55 16.08
N VAL A 21 8.83 0.39 15.67
CA VAL A 21 7.37 0.17 15.56
C VAL A 21 7.06 -0.95 14.56
N ILE A 22 7.67 -0.93 13.35
CA ILE A 22 7.47 -1.96 12.33
C ILE A 22 7.85 -3.35 12.86
N LYS A 23 9.01 -3.43 13.52
CA LYS A 23 9.54 -4.67 14.11
C LYS A 23 8.67 -5.16 15.27
N ALA A 24 8.29 -4.28 16.18
CA ALA A 24 7.48 -4.61 17.34
C ALA A 24 6.05 -5.06 16.98
N ALA A 25 5.49 -4.51 15.90
CA ALA A 25 4.20 -4.90 15.36
C ALA A 25 4.27 -6.13 14.43
N ASP A 26 5.45 -6.68 14.19
CA ASP A 26 5.70 -7.84 13.33
C ASP A 26 5.19 -7.63 11.88
N MET A 27 5.44 -6.43 11.32
CA MET A 27 4.89 -6.03 10.02
C MET A 27 5.79 -6.38 8.83
N ALA A 28 7.09 -6.19 8.99
CA ALA A 28 8.08 -6.41 7.92
C ALA A 28 9.48 -6.61 8.50
N GLU A 29 10.36 -7.17 7.68
CA GLU A 29 11.79 -7.30 7.98
C GLU A 29 12.63 -7.19 6.70
N ASN A 30 13.93 -6.95 6.85
CA ASN A 30 14.84 -6.92 5.72
C ASN A 30 14.99 -8.32 5.10
N SER A 31 14.92 -8.39 3.77
CA SER A 31 15.23 -9.62 3.05
C SER A 31 16.75 -9.78 2.85
N PRO A 32 17.22 -10.97 2.42
CA PRO A 32 18.61 -11.15 1.98
C PRO A 32 18.98 -10.29 0.75
N VAL A 33 17.99 -9.81 0.00
CA VAL A 33 18.20 -8.91 -1.14
C VAL A 33 18.24 -7.47 -0.64
N ARG A 34 19.36 -6.81 -0.83
CA ARG A 34 19.58 -5.46 -0.34
C ARG A 34 18.49 -4.50 -0.82
N GLY A 35 17.91 -3.78 0.12
CA GLY A 35 16.88 -2.77 -0.15
C GLY A 35 15.48 -3.33 -0.36
N CYS A 36 15.32 -4.64 -0.43
CA CYS A 36 14.01 -5.30 -0.49
C CYS A 36 13.59 -5.75 0.90
N MET A 37 12.29 -5.62 1.22
CA MET A 37 11.72 -6.10 2.48
C MET A 37 10.84 -7.31 2.27
N VAL A 38 10.75 -8.14 3.31
CA VAL A 38 9.67 -9.11 3.44
C VAL A 38 8.53 -8.43 4.18
N ILE A 39 7.37 -8.31 3.55
CA ILE A 39 6.16 -7.87 4.24
C ILE A 39 5.56 -9.10 4.92
N LYS A 40 5.53 -9.09 6.26
CA LYS A 40 5.03 -10.20 7.06
C LYS A 40 3.49 -10.22 7.08
N PRO A 41 2.85 -11.33 7.52
CA PRO A 41 1.40 -11.47 7.42
C PRO A 41 0.58 -10.32 7.98
N TRP A 42 1.01 -9.70 9.10
CA TRP A 42 0.28 -8.56 9.68
C TRP A 42 0.36 -7.31 8.80
N GLY A 43 1.55 -6.98 8.31
CA GLY A 43 1.75 -5.87 7.38
C GLY A 43 1.05 -6.11 6.05
N TYR A 44 1.07 -7.35 5.55
CA TYR A 44 0.42 -7.70 4.29
C TYR A 44 -1.11 -7.64 4.39
N ALA A 45 -1.69 -8.06 5.50
CA ALA A 45 -3.13 -7.96 5.73
C ALA A 45 -3.64 -6.50 5.75
N ILE A 46 -2.81 -5.55 6.22
CA ILE A 46 -3.11 -4.12 6.09
C ILE A 46 -3.11 -3.71 4.61
N TRP A 47 -2.13 -4.17 3.84
CA TRP A 47 -2.07 -3.92 2.39
C TRP A 47 -3.28 -4.50 1.65
N GLU A 48 -3.71 -5.72 1.98
CA GLU A 48 -4.91 -6.34 1.39
C GLU A 48 -6.17 -5.50 1.65
N ASN A 49 -6.32 -4.92 2.85
CA ASN A 49 -7.43 -4.03 3.15
C ASN A 49 -7.34 -2.70 2.37
N ILE A 50 -6.16 -2.11 2.25
CA ILE A 50 -5.92 -0.93 1.38
C ILE A 50 -6.31 -1.27 -0.06
N GLN A 51 -5.83 -2.38 -0.57
CA GLN A 51 -6.09 -2.85 -1.93
C GLN A 51 -7.59 -3.06 -2.17
N LYS A 52 -8.27 -3.75 -1.26
CA LYS A 52 -9.71 -4.03 -1.36
C LYS A 52 -10.55 -2.76 -1.42
N ILE A 53 -10.24 -1.77 -0.58
CA ILE A 53 -10.98 -0.51 -0.51
C ILE A 53 -10.75 0.32 -1.75
N LEU A 54 -9.49 0.53 -2.14
CA LEU A 54 -9.13 1.31 -3.32
C LEU A 54 -9.63 0.67 -4.61
N ASP A 55 -9.52 -0.65 -4.75
CA ASP A 55 -10.03 -1.38 -5.92
C ASP A 55 -11.55 -1.21 -6.08
N GLY A 56 -12.28 -1.21 -4.97
CA GLY A 56 -13.71 -0.87 -4.97
C GLY A 56 -13.96 0.53 -5.53
N LYS A 57 -13.22 1.55 -5.04
CA LYS A 57 -13.35 2.93 -5.51
C LYS A 57 -12.99 3.10 -7.00
N PHE A 58 -11.98 2.39 -7.48
CA PHE A 58 -11.62 2.42 -8.91
C PHE A 58 -12.75 1.81 -9.75
N LYS A 59 -13.37 0.74 -9.32
CA LYS A 59 -14.52 0.13 -10.02
C LYS A 59 -15.74 1.04 -10.00
N GLU A 60 -15.99 1.76 -8.91
CA GLU A 60 -17.07 2.75 -8.83
C GLU A 60 -16.88 3.89 -9.84
N THR A 61 -15.64 4.22 -10.19
CA THR A 61 -15.31 5.23 -11.22
C THR A 61 -15.19 4.64 -12.63
N GLY A 62 -15.53 3.36 -12.82
CA GLY A 62 -15.59 2.69 -14.13
C GLY A 62 -14.27 2.04 -14.57
N HIS A 63 -13.26 2.02 -13.72
CA HIS A 63 -11.98 1.38 -14.04
C HIS A 63 -12.05 -0.13 -13.93
N VAL A 64 -11.25 -0.80 -14.75
CA VAL A 64 -11.07 -2.26 -14.74
C VAL A 64 -9.61 -2.61 -14.51
N ASN A 65 -9.37 -3.77 -13.89
CA ASN A 65 -8.01 -4.25 -13.66
C ASN A 65 -7.49 -5.02 -14.86
N ALA A 66 -6.21 -4.80 -15.18
CA ALA A 66 -5.45 -5.60 -16.14
C ALA A 66 -4.10 -5.97 -15.51
N TYR A 67 -3.34 -6.83 -16.18
CA TYR A 67 -1.98 -7.18 -15.81
C TYR A 67 -1.06 -7.11 -17.02
N PHE A 68 0.05 -6.39 -16.89
CA PHE A 68 1.07 -6.25 -17.91
C PHE A 68 2.38 -6.90 -17.43
N PRO A 69 3.23 -7.39 -18.36
CA PRO A 69 4.45 -8.10 -18.01
C PRO A 69 5.40 -7.30 -17.13
N LEU A 70 6.11 -8.01 -16.24
CA LEU A 70 7.17 -7.47 -15.40
C LEU A 70 8.36 -6.95 -16.20
N LEU A 71 8.68 -7.62 -17.30
CA LEU A 71 9.87 -7.37 -18.12
C LEU A 71 9.51 -6.50 -19.33
N ILE A 72 10.28 -5.45 -19.53
CA ILE A 72 10.16 -4.48 -20.63
C ILE A 72 11.39 -4.60 -21.52
N PRO A 73 11.25 -4.76 -22.85
CA PRO A 73 12.38 -4.70 -23.77
C PRO A 73 13.11 -3.37 -23.67
N LEU A 74 14.46 -3.39 -23.63
CA LEU A 74 15.27 -2.18 -23.49
C LEU A 74 14.98 -1.16 -24.61
N SER A 75 14.77 -1.66 -25.83
CA SER A 75 14.42 -0.82 -26.99
C SER A 75 13.13 0.00 -26.84
N PHE A 76 12.22 -0.42 -25.95
CA PHE A 76 11.01 0.36 -25.67
C PHE A 76 11.34 1.60 -24.82
N LEU A 77 12.24 1.46 -23.86
CA LEU A 77 12.70 2.57 -23.03
C LEU A 77 13.60 3.56 -23.82
N GLU A 78 14.38 3.06 -24.77
CA GLU A 78 15.22 3.90 -25.63
C GLU A 78 14.39 4.86 -26.52
N LYS A 79 13.20 4.44 -26.93
CA LYS A 79 12.27 5.31 -27.69
C LYS A 79 11.70 6.46 -26.86
N GLU A 80 11.74 6.33 -25.56
CA GLU A 80 11.24 7.30 -24.59
C GLU A 80 12.40 7.97 -23.82
N ALA A 81 13.60 7.97 -24.37
CA ALA A 81 14.83 8.36 -23.65
C ALA A 81 14.74 9.72 -22.95
N GLU A 82 14.03 10.69 -23.51
CA GLU A 82 13.78 12.00 -22.88
C GLU A 82 12.93 11.87 -21.58
N HIS A 83 12.08 10.82 -21.49
CA HIS A 83 11.22 10.59 -20.33
C HIS A 83 11.85 9.61 -19.33
N VAL A 84 12.79 8.78 -19.78
CA VAL A 84 13.43 7.72 -18.99
C VAL A 84 14.66 8.20 -18.22
N GLU A 85 15.23 9.35 -18.55
CA GLU A 85 16.48 9.84 -17.95
C GLU A 85 16.42 9.88 -16.41
N GLY A 86 15.23 10.15 -15.83
CA GLY A 86 15.00 10.11 -14.39
C GLY A 86 15.03 8.70 -13.78
N PHE A 87 14.66 7.66 -14.53
CA PHE A 87 14.59 6.26 -14.05
C PHE A 87 15.79 5.40 -14.51
N ALA A 88 16.49 5.80 -15.55
CA ALA A 88 17.56 4.99 -16.16
C ALA A 88 18.62 4.54 -15.14
N LYS A 89 18.94 5.38 -14.17
CA LYS A 89 19.95 5.12 -13.12
C LYS A 89 19.49 4.09 -12.07
N GLU A 90 18.19 3.81 -12.00
CA GLU A 90 17.58 2.96 -10.98
C GLU A 90 17.00 1.66 -11.55
N CYS A 91 17.21 1.38 -12.83
CA CYS A 91 16.68 0.18 -13.47
C CYS A 91 17.51 -1.07 -13.14
N ALA A 92 16.83 -2.17 -12.83
CA ALA A 92 17.40 -3.50 -12.80
C ALA A 92 17.27 -4.15 -14.18
N VAL A 93 18.35 -4.73 -14.69
CA VAL A 93 18.45 -5.24 -16.07
C VAL A 93 18.69 -6.75 -16.06
N VAL A 94 17.89 -7.50 -16.82
CA VAL A 94 18.02 -8.94 -17.05
C VAL A 94 18.73 -9.15 -18.37
N THR A 95 19.91 -9.81 -18.33
CA THR A 95 20.79 -10.01 -19.48
C THR A 95 20.94 -11.46 -19.91
N HIS A 96 20.47 -12.43 -19.08
CA HIS A 96 20.57 -13.86 -19.33
C HIS A 96 19.27 -14.55 -18.93
N HIS A 97 18.95 -15.65 -19.61
CA HIS A 97 17.69 -16.38 -19.38
C HIS A 97 17.85 -17.74 -18.68
N ARG A 98 19.08 -18.16 -18.35
CA ARG A 98 19.35 -19.42 -17.65
C ARG A 98 20.68 -19.39 -16.88
N LEU A 99 20.89 -20.44 -16.09
CA LEU A 99 22.12 -20.69 -15.35
C LEU A 99 22.77 -21.99 -15.86
N LYS A 100 24.09 -22.09 -15.73
CA LYS A 100 24.85 -23.32 -15.93
C LYS A 100 25.88 -23.52 -14.81
N ALA A 101 26.38 -24.74 -14.66
CA ALA A 101 27.49 -25.01 -13.76
C ALA A 101 28.78 -24.36 -14.29
N GLY A 102 29.43 -23.59 -13.45
CA GLY A 102 30.76 -23.02 -13.71
C GLY A 102 31.90 -23.98 -13.37
N PRO A 103 33.16 -23.62 -13.66
CA PRO A 103 34.33 -24.44 -13.43
C PRO A 103 34.54 -24.86 -11.96
N ASP A 104 34.13 -24.04 -11.03
CA ASP A 104 34.24 -24.23 -9.59
C ASP A 104 32.95 -24.85 -8.94
N GLY A 105 32.03 -25.39 -9.75
CA GLY A 105 30.77 -25.97 -9.33
C GLY A 105 29.70 -24.94 -8.94
N LYS A 106 29.98 -23.65 -9.00
CA LYS A 106 29.00 -22.58 -8.76
C LYS A 106 28.16 -22.33 -9.99
N LEU A 107 26.93 -21.84 -9.78
CA LEU A 107 26.07 -21.42 -10.88
C LEU A 107 26.53 -20.07 -11.44
N ILE A 108 26.64 -20.00 -12.75
CA ILE A 108 26.96 -18.75 -13.49
C ILE A 108 25.87 -18.47 -14.53
N PRO A 109 25.64 -17.19 -14.88
CA PRO A 109 24.70 -16.82 -15.94
C PRO A 109 25.08 -17.45 -17.29
N ASP A 110 24.06 -17.89 -18.03
CA ASP A 110 24.21 -18.48 -19.39
C ASP A 110 23.01 -18.07 -20.25
N GLY A 111 23.19 -18.25 -21.57
CA GLY A 111 22.16 -17.87 -22.53
C GLY A 111 21.90 -16.36 -22.49
N LYS A 112 22.91 -15.57 -22.91
CA LYS A 112 22.78 -14.13 -23.06
C LYS A 112 21.60 -13.80 -23.99
N LEU A 113 20.75 -12.87 -23.55
CA LEU A 113 19.65 -12.37 -24.36
C LEU A 113 20.19 -11.54 -25.53
N GLU A 114 19.57 -11.63 -26.69
CA GLU A 114 19.86 -10.75 -27.83
C GLU A 114 19.57 -9.30 -27.48
N GLU A 115 18.45 -9.05 -26.82
CA GLU A 115 18.07 -7.77 -26.27
C GLU A 115 17.92 -7.89 -24.74
N PRO A 116 18.56 -7.02 -23.94
CA PRO A 116 18.33 -6.96 -22.51
C PRO A 116 16.86 -6.59 -22.18
N LEU A 117 16.38 -7.10 -21.04
CA LEU A 117 15.06 -6.77 -20.51
C LEU A 117 15.22 -5.98 -19.22
N VAL A 118 14.34 -5.01 -19.00
CA VAL A 118 14.32 -4.19 -17.80
C VAL A 118 13.17 -4.65 -16.91
N ILE A 119 13.44 -4.85 -15.61
CA ILE A 119 12.39 -5.03 -14.63
C ILE A 119 11.70 -3.67 -14.47
N ARG A 120 10.40 -3.62 -14.71
CA ARG A 120 9.62 -2.37 -14.74
C ARG A 120 9.87 -1.47 -13.52
N PRO A 121 10.35 -0.23 -13.72
CA PRO A 121 10.36 0.80 -12.68
C PRO A 121 9.02 1.53 -12.58
N THR A 122 8.25 1.46 -13.66
CA THR A 122 6.89 1.92 -13.91
C THR A 122 6.43 1.32 -15.25
N SER A 123 5.16 1.37 -15.60
CA SER A 123 4.65 0.59 -16.74
C SER A 123 4.15 1.40 -17.93
N GLU A 124 4.30 2.73 -17.95
CA GLU A 124 3.82 3.59 -19.05
C GLU A 124 4.24 3.06 -20.42
N THR A 125 5.51 2.67 -20.56
CA THR A 125 6.11 2.22 -21.81
C THR A 125 5.45 0.94 -22.35
N ILE A 126 5.36 -0.12 -21.53
CA ILE A 126 4.77 -1.39 -21.96
C ILE A 126 3.26 -1.26 -22.15
N ILE A 127 2.59 -0.50 -21.29
CA ILE A 127 1.16 -0.24 -21.38
C ILE A 127 0.85 0.57 -22.63
N GLY A 128 1.59 1.65 -22.89
CA GLY A 128 1.42 2.48 -24.08
C GLY A 128 1.56 1.70 -25.38
N HIS A 129 2.54 0.78 -25.45
CA HIS A 129 2.68 -0.11 -26.60
C HIS A 129 1.44 -0.99 -26.84
N MET A 130 0.82 -1.48 -25.78
CA MET A 130 -0.41 -2.28 -25.90
C MET A 130 -1.63 -1.42 -26.25
N TYR A 131 -1.73 -0.23 -25.64
CA TYR A 131 -2.81 0.70 -25.93
C TYR A 131 -2.81 1.18 -27.38
N ALA A 132 -1.63 1.38 -27.98
CA ALA A 132 -1.51 1.68 -29.40
C ALA A 132 -2.10 0.59 -30.32
N LYS A 133 -2.20 -0.65 -29.83
CA LYS A 133 -2.86 -1.76 -30.55
C LYS A 133 -4.36 -1.82 -30.30
N TRP A 134 -4.79 -1.46 -29.10
CA TRP A 134 -6.18 -1.62 -28.67
C TRP A 134 -7.05 -0.42 -29.05
N VAL A 135 -6.52 0.80 -28.93
CA VAL A 135 -7.22 2.03 -29.28
C VAL A 135 -7.12 2.28 -30.77
N LYS A 136 -8.24 2.24 -31.49
CA LYS A 136 -8.33 2.45 -32.95
C LYS A 136 -9.34 3.51 -33.34
N SER A 137 -10.40 3.68 -32.55
CA SER A 137 -11.45 4.63 -32.83
C SER A 137 -11.93 5.32 -31.54
N TYR A 138 -12.65 6.43 -31.71
CA TYR A 138 -13.28 7.13 -30.58
C TYR A 138 -14.23 6.24 -29.76
N ARG A 139 -14.69 5.10 -30.30
CA ARG A 139 -15.54 4.14 -29.60
C ARG A 139 -14.79 3.30 -28.58
N ASP A 140 -13.46 3.24 -28.67
CA ASP A 140 -12.59 2.53 -27.74
C ASP A 140 -12.23 3.43 -26.51
N LEU A 141 -12.68 4.69 -26.52
CA LEU A 141 -12.38 5.70 -25.51
C LEU A 141 -13.61 6.06 -24.66
N PRO A 142 -13.43 6.41 -23.38
CA PRO A 142 -12.18 6.36 -22.64
C PRO A 142 -11.76 4.91 -22.32
N LEU A 143 -10.46 4.64 -22.35
CA LEU A 143 -9.90 3.38 -21.85
C LEU A 143 -9.41 3.61 -20.42
N LEU A 144 -10.03 2.95 -19.45
CA LEU A 144 -9.82 3.18 -18.02
C LEU A 144 -9.30 1.90 -17.36
N MET A 145 -7.99 1.82 -17.11
CA MET A 145 -7.39 0.61 -16.54
C MET A 145 -6.52 0.91 -15.34
N ASN A 146 -6.48 -0.06 -14.42
CA ASN A 146 -5.62 -0.12 -13.26
C ASN A 146 -4.86 -1.45 -13.24
N GLN A 147 -3.67 -1.46 -12.66
CA GLN A 147 -2.87 -2.65 -12.43
C GLN A 147 -2.38 -2.67 -10.98
N TRP A 148 -2.59 -3.79 -10.28
CA TRP A 148 -1.95 -4.09 -9.00
C TRP A 148 -0.70 -4.91 -9.27
N CYS A 149 0.46 -4.40 -8.87
CA CYS A 149 1.73 -5.07 -9.18
C CYS A 149 2.87 -4.63 -8.25
N ASN A 150 4.04 -5.23 -8.46
CA ASN A 150 5.30 -4.74 -7.96
C ASN A 150 6.04 -3.93 -9.02
N VAL A 151 6.93 -3.06 -8.60
CA VAL A 151 7.93 -2.39 -9.42
C VAL A 151 9.28 -2.41 -8.70
N MET A 152 10.36 -2.22 -9.46
CA MET A 152 11.71 -2.20 -8.92
C MET A 152 12.45 -0.93 -9.33
N ARG A 153 12.93 -0.19 -8.34
CA ARG A 153 13.79 0.99 -8.49
C ARG A 153 15.00 0.82 -7.58
N TRP A 154 16.19 0.76 -8.14
CA TRP A 154 17.43 0.46 -7.40
C TRP A 154 17.78 1.59 -6.43
N GLU A 155 17.19 1.55 -5.25
CA GLU A 155 17.31 2.60 -4.24
C GLU A 155 18.54 2.38 -3.34
N LEU A 156 19.30 3.44 -3.11
CA LEU A 156 20.51 3.38 -2.28
C LEU A 156 20.25 3.63 -0.79
N ARG A 157 19.20 4.40 -0.47
CA ARG A 157 18.85 4.80 0.91
C ARG A 157 17.48 4.27 1.29
N THR A 158 17.41 3.00 1.60
CA THR A 158 16.15 2.30 1.84
C THR A 158 15.60 2.53 3.25
N ARG A 159 14.26 2.58 3.35
CA ARG A 159 13.49 2.54 4.60
C ARG A 159 12.23 1.72 4.35
N MET A 160 11.96 0.74 5.21
CA MET A 160 10.78 -0.13 5.08
C MET A 160 9.50 0.68 4.86
N PHE A 161 8.66 0.23 3.92
CA PHE A 161 7.45 0.87 3.43
C PHE A 161 7.63 2.23 2.75
N LEU A 162 8.50 3.11 3.23
CA LEU A 162 8.65 4.47 2.72
C LEU A 162 9.45 4.53 1.42
N ARG A 163 10.56 3.77 1.35
CA ARG A 163 11.50 3.78 0.23
C ARG A 163 12.26 2.48 0.19
N THR A 164 11.85 1.57 -0.68
CA THR A 164 12.47 0.24 -0.88
C THR A 164 12.78 0.01 -2.34
N THR A 165 13.75 -0.85 -2.62
CA THR A 165 14.15 -1.20 -3.98
C THR A 165 13.01 -1.86 -4.75
N GLU A 166 12.31 -2.81 -4.13
CA GLU A 166 11.07 -3.37 -4.62
C GLU A 166 9.91 -2.94 -3.71
N PHE A 167 8.78 -2.61 -4.30
CA PHE A 167 7.56 -2.29 -3.55
C PHE A 167 6.30 -2.69 -4.32
N LEU A 168 5.22 -2.90 -3.57
CA LEU A 168 3.90 -3.11 -4.12
C LEU A 168 3.18 -1.78 -4.29
N TRP A 169 2.44 -1.68 -5.36
CA TRP A 169 1.62 -0.50 -5.65
C TRP A 169 0.42 -0.85 -6.54
N GLN A 170 -0.37 0.13 -6.82
CA GLN A 170 -1.25 0.17 -7.98
C GLN A 170 -0.80 1.31 -8.90
N GLU A 171 -1.00 1.14 -10.17
CA GLU A 171 -0.82 2.15 -11.19
C GLU A 171 -2.03 2.14 -12.13
N GLY A 172 -2.65 3.30 -12.26
CA GLY A 172 -3.72 3.50 -13.24
C GLY A 172 -3.18 4.17 -14.48
N HIS A 173 -3.69 3.76 -15.61
CA HIS A 173 -3.31 4.30 -16.92
C HIS A 173 -4.56 4.43 -17.78
N THR A 174 -4.84 5.65 -18.24
CA THR A 174 -6.08 5.93 -18.98
C THR A 174 -5.80 6.64 -20.30
N VAL A 175 -6.73 6.48 -21.25
CA VAL A 175 -6.66 7.10 -22.57
C VAL A 175 -7.97 7.80 -22.85
N HIS A 176 -7.90 9.03 -23.36
CA HIS A 176 -9.03 9.91 -23.60
C HIS A 176 -8.96 10.55 -24.97
N ALA A 177 -10.12 10.98 -25.49
CA ALA A 177 -10.21 11.65 -26.77
C ALA A 177 -9.76 13.11 -26.68
N THR A 178 -9.97 13.78 -25.55
CA THR A 178 -9.69 15.21 -25.39
C THR A 178 -8.80 15.51 -24.17
N ALA A 179 -8.19 16.69 -24.17
CA ALA A 179 -7.39 17.17 -23.06
C ALA A 179 -8.25 17.36 -21.79
N GLU A 180 -9.46 17.86 -21.97
CA GLU A 180 -10.40 18.15 -20.91
C GLU A 180 -10.80 16.86 -20.19
N GLU A 181 -11.14 15.80 -20.93
CA GLU A 181 -11.46 14.48 -20.35
C GLU A 181 -10.28 13.91 -19.54
N ALA A 182 -9.06 14.00 -20.08
CA ALA A 182 -7.86 13.52 -19.40
C ALA A 182 -7.53 14.34 -18.14
N GLN A 183 -7.73 15.66 -18.20
CA GLN A 183 -7.52 16.55 -17.05
C GLN A 183 -8.57 16.27 -15.96
N GLU A 184 -9.83 16.08 -16.32
CA GLU A 184 -10.90 15.73 -15.39
C GLU A 184 -10.59 14.39 -14.70
N GLU A 185 -10.14 13.39 -15.46
CA GLU A 185 -9.75 12.10 -14.93
C GLU A 185 -8.58 12.21 -13.96
N THR A 186 -7.57 13.01 -14.29
CA THR A 186 -6.41 13.25 -13.41
C THR A 186 -6.83 13.78 -12.06
N LEU A 187 -7.73 14.77 -12.03
CA LEU A 187 -8.22 15.38 -10.79
C LEU A 187 -9.17 14.45 -10.03
N LYS A 188 -10.04 13.72 -10.73
CA LYS A 188 -10.93 12.70 -10.14
C LYS A 188 -10.14 11.63 -9.37
N MET A 189 -9.06 11.11 -9.94
CA MET A 189 -8.26 10.09 -9.27
C MET A 189 -7.46 10.65 -8.09
N LEU A 190 -7.06 11.93 -8.15
CA LEU A 190 -6.50 12.63 -6.99
C LEU A 190 -7.52 12.73 -5.85
N ASP A 191 -8.79 13.00 -6.17
CA ASP A 191 -9.88 13.09 -5.19
C ASP A 191 -10.19 11.71 -4.58
N VAL A 192 -10.16 10.64 -5.38
CA VAL A 192 -10.27 9.26 -4.88
C VAL A 192 -9.16 8.94 -3.86
N TYR A 193 -7.93 9.36 -4.14
CA TYR A 193 -6.82 9.16 -3.20
C TYR A 193 -6.98 9.98 -1.92
N ALA A 194 -7.42 11.24 -2.04
CA ALA A 194 -7.66 12.09 -0.87
C ALA A 194 -8.77 11.53 0.01
N ASP A 195 -9.91 11.13 -0.58
CA ASP A 195 -11.01 10.50 0.13
C ASP A 195 -10.57 9.20 0.85
N PHE A 196 -9.79 8.36 0.16
CA PHE A 196 -9.25 7.16 0.77
C PHE A 196 -8.33 7.47 1.95
N ALA A 197 -7.38 8.40 1.79
CA ALA A 197 -6.46 8.78 2.85
C ALA A 197 -7.21 9.34 4.08
N GLU A 198 -8.14 10.25 3.88
CA GLU A 198 -8.85 10.93 4.97
C GLU A 198 -9.91 10.04 5.64
N ASN A 199 -10.75 9.37 4.86
CA ASN A 199 -11.92 8.67 5.37
C ASN A 199 -11.68 7.20 5.76
N TYR A 200 -10.60 6.59 5.28
CA TYR A 200 -10.27 5.19 5.61
C TYR A 200 -8.97 5.07 6.40
N MET A 201 -7.94 5.80 6.03
CA MET A 201 -6.68 5.80 6.76
C MET A 201 -6.60 6.86 7.87
N ALA A 202 -7.60 7.72 7.99
CA ALA A 202 -7.65 8.85 8.92
C ALA A 202 -6.41 9.76 8.81
N MET A 203 -5.87 9.91 7.59
CA MET A 203 -4.68 10.69 7.27
C MET A 203 -5.11 11.98 6.56
N PRO A 204 -5.13 13.13 7.25
CA PRO A 204 -5.40 14.42 6.60
C PRO A 204 -4.37 14.71 5.50
N VAL A 205 -4.83 15.16 4.34
CA VAL A 205 -3.97 15.43 3.20
C VAL A 205 -4.21 16.81 2.61
N ILE A 206 -3.17 17.37 2.00
CA ILE A 206 -3.25 18.58 1.18
C ILE A 206 -3.08 18.15 -0.28
N LYS A 207 -4.03 18.54 -1.13
CA LYS A 207 -3.91 18.37 -2.58
C LYS A 207 -3.14 19.55 -3.17
N GLY A 208 -2.21 19.28 -4.07
CA GLY A 208 -1.41 20.30 -4.71
C GLY A 208 -0.86 19.86 -6.07
N MET A 209 -0.41 20.83 -6.84
CA MET A 209 0.32 20.61 -8.09
C MET A 209 1.81 20.79 -7.83
N LYS A 210 2.63 19.89 -8.35
CA LYS A 210 4.09 19.95 -8.22
C LYS A 210 4.68 21.06 -9.11
N THR A 211 5.78 21.63 -8.64
CA THR A 211 6.61 22.55 -9.43
C THR A 211 7.18 21.83 -10.66
N PRO A 212 7.51 22.55 -11.74
CA PRO A 212 7.98 21.92 -12.98
C PRO A 212 9.17 20.97 -12.83
N ASP A 213 10.10 21.28 -11.94
CA ASP A 213 11.30 20.51 -11.64
C ASP A 213 11.04 19.23 -10.81
N GLU A 214 9.88 19.13 -10.15
CA GLU A 214 9.47 17.95 -9.38
C GLU A 214 8.39 17.11 -10.06
N ARG A 215 7.97 17.48 -11.26
CA ARG A 215 6.97 16.71 -12.03
C ARG A 215 7.48 15.32 -12.38
N PHE A 216 6.54 14.40 -12.56
CA PHE A 216 6.87 13.11 -13.14
C PHE A 216 7.47 13.31 -14.53
N PRO A 217 8.62 12.67 -14.85
CA PRO A 217 9.27 12.84 -16.15
C PRO A 217 8.31 12.51 -17.30
N GLY A 218 8.14 13.47 -18.22
CA GLY A 218 7.23 13.36 -19.35
C GLY A 218 5.78 13.80 -19.09
N ALA A 219 5.39 14.08 -17.85
CA ALA A 219 4.08 14.64 -17.56
C ALA A 219 4.02 16.16 -17.86
N VAL A 220 2.87 16.62 -18.33
CA VAL A 220 2.55 18.05 -18.46
C VAL A 220 2.32 18.63 -17.07
N ASP A 221 1.49 17.96 -16.26
CA ASP A 221 1.24 18.32 -14.87
C ASP A 221 1.25 17.08 -13.97
N THR A 222 1.73 17.27 -12.74
CA THR A 222 1.71 16.27 -11.69
C THR A 222 1.01 16.82 -10.46
N TYR A 223 -0.04 16.16 -10.04
CA TYR A 223 -0.75 16.44 -8.80
C TYR A 223 -0.38 15.42 -7.74
N THR A 224 -0.45 15.82 -6.47
CA THR A 224 -0.10 14.99 -5.34
C THR A 224 -1.04 15.24 -4.17
N ILE A 225 -1.23 14.22 -3.34
CA ILE A 225 -1.71 14.36 -1.97
C ILE A 225 -0.52 14.22 -1.02
N GLU A 226 -0.38 15.13 -0.07
CA GLU A 226 0.69 15.13 0.90
C GLU A 226 0.15 15.17 2.32
N SER A 227 0.71 14.32 3.18
CA SER A 227 0.34 14.21 4.60
C SER A 227 1.43 14.80 5.49
N MET A 228 1.03 15.44 6.59
CA MET A 228 1.97 15.94 7.61
C MET A 228 2.28 14.81 8.61
N MET A 229 3.56 14.46 8.73
CA MET A 229 4.05 13.47 9.70
C MET A 229 4.24 14.11 11.08
N GLN A 230 4.37 13.29 12.15
CA GLN A 230 4.56 13.79 13.51
C GLN A 230 5.88 14.56 13.69
N ASP A 231 6.89 14.29 12.85
CA ASP A 231 8.15 15.05 12.80
C ASP A 231 8.05 16.36 12.00
N LYS A 232 6.83 16.76 11.61
CA LYS A 232 6.51 17.97 10.84
C LYS A 232 7.06 18.00 9.41
N LYS A 233 7.40 16.84 8.84
CA LYS A 233 7.74 16.71 7.44
C LYS A 233 6.53 16.26 6.64
N ALA A 234 6.44 16.73 5.39
CA ALA A 234 5.46 16.25 4.44
C ALA A 234 5.86 14.90 3.86
N LEU A 235 4.87 14.03 3.63
CA LEU A 235 5.03 12.78 2.91
C LEU A 235 4.11 12.77 1.70
N GLN A 236 4.68 12.60 0.51
CA GLN A 236 3.92 12.33 -0.70
C GLN A 236 3.21 10.97 -0.56
N SER A 237 1.89 11.01 -0.57
CA SER A 237 1.03 9.86 -0.26
C SER A 237 0.35 9.24 -1.47
N GLY A 238 0.23 9.97 -2.57
CA GLY A 238 -0.28 9.50 -3.85
C GLY A 238 -0.09 10.57 -4.92
N THR A 239 0.00 10.18 -6.18
CA THR A 239 0.19 11.09 -7.31
C THR A 239 -0.76 10.78 -8.44
N SER A 240 -1.16 11.83 -9.17
CA SER A 240 -1.94 11.74 -10.40
C SER A 240 -1.34 12.68 -11.45
N HIS A 241 -1.10 12.13 -12.63
CA HIS A 241 -0.36 12.82 -13.69
C HIS A 241 -1.24 13.05 -14.92
N PHE A 242 -1.33 14.29 -15.34
CA PHE A 242 -1.79 14.63 -16.67
C PHE A 242 -0.60 14.52 -17.62
N LEU A 243 -0.56 13.46 -18.41
CA LEU A 243 0.55 13.16 -19.32
C LEU A 243 0.45 13.92 -20.65
N GLY A 244 -0.70 14.56 -20.88
CA GLY A 244 -0.95 15.22 -22.16
C GLY A 244 -0.92 14.20 -23.31
N GLN A 245 -0.18 14.51 -24.37
CA GLN A 245 0.03 13.62 -25.51
C GLN A 245 1.46 13.06 -25.59
N ASN A 246 2.32 13.33 -24.61
CA ASN A 246 3.75 12.99 -24.69
C ASN A 246 3.95 11.48 -24.85
N PHE A 247 3.40 10.68 -23.93
CA PHE A 247 3.49 9.21 -24.02
C PHE A 247 2.67 8.63 -25.18
N ALA A 248 1.54 9.25 -25.51
CA ALA A 248 0.73 8.82 -26.64
C ALA A 248 1.47 9.00 -27.98
N LYS A 249 2.25 10.08 -28.13
CA LYS A 249 3.08 10.30 -29.32
C LYS A 249 4.22 9.29 -29.42
N SER A 250 4.96 9.05 -28.34
CA SER A 250 6.09 8.11 -28.33
C SER A 250 5.64 6.66 -28.55
N SER A 251 4.51 6.25 -27.97
CA SER A 251 3.92 4.92 -28.11
C SER A 251 3.06 4.74 -29.35
N GLY A 252 2.66 5.82 -30.02
CA GLY A 252 1.82 5.79 -31.22
C GLY A 252 0.33 5.50 -30.91
N ILE A 253 -0.19 5.97 -29.77
CA ILE A 253 -1.62 5.81 -29.43
C ILE A 253 -2.44 6.83 -30.23
N LYS A 254 -3.11 6.34 -31.25
CA LYS A 254 -3.93 7.14 -32.17
C LYS A 254 -5.29 6.51 -32.32
N PHE A 255 -6.28 7.33 -32.60
CA PHE A 255 -7.65 6.89 -32.86
C PHE A 255 -8.29 7.66 -34.02
N LEU A 256 -9.26 7.03 -34.66
CA LEU A 256 -10.09 7.67 -35.66
C LEU A 256 -11.23 8.43 -34.93
N SER A 257 -11.28 9.73 -35.09
CA SER A 257 -12.32 10.59 -34.50
C SER A 257 -13.68 10.38 -35.19
N LYS A 258 -14.74 10.98 -34.63
CA LYS A 258 -16.10 10.92 -35.22
C LYS A 258 -16.14 11.53 -36.62
N GLU A 259 -15.27 12.48 -36.91
CA GLU A 259 -15.14 13.20 -38.16
C GLU A 259 -14.26 12.46 -39.17
N GLY A 260 -13.77 11.24 -38.82
CA GLY A 260 -12.93 10.41 -39.70
C GLY A 260 -11.47 10.91 -39.79
N LYS A 261 -11.00 11.68 -38.82
CA LYS A 261 -9.60 12.14 -38.74
C LYS A 261 -8.81 11.28 -37.77
N GLU A 262 -7.56 10.99 -38.11
CA GLU A 262 -6.63 10.38 -37.19
C GLU A 262 -6.13 11.42 -36.19
N GLU A 263 -6.31 11.17 -34.90
CA GLU A 263 -5.90 12.04 -33.80
C GLU A 263 -5.05 11.28 -32.79
N ILE A 264 -4.11 11.99 -32.15
CA ILE A 264 -3.31 11.44 -31.05
C ILE A 264 -4.13 11.56 -29.78
N ALA A 265 -4.18 10.47 -29.01
CA ALA A 265 -4.93 10.42 -27.76
C ALA A 265 -4.25 11.23 -26.65
N TRP A 266 -5.03 11.50 -25.60
CA TRP A 266 -4.59 12.14 -24.35
C TRP A 266 -4.54 11.06 -23.26
N THR A 267 -3.52 11.11 -22.42
CA THR A 267 -3.27 10.04 -21.44
C THR A 267 -3.07 10.58 -20.02
N THR A 268 -3.39 9.74 -19.06
CA THR A 268 -3.10 9.96 -17.63
C THR A 268 -2.43 8.76 -17.03
N SER A 269 -1.69 8.96 -15.95
CA SER A 269 -1.28 7.89 -15.04
C SER A 269 -1.40 8.34 -13.59
N TRP A 270 -1.68 7.41 -12.68
CA TRP A 270 -1.83 7.72 -11.27
C TRP A 270 -1.45 6.51 -10.42
N GLY A 271 -0.83 6.75 -9.24
CA GLY A 271 -0.26 5.68 -8.43
C GLY A 271 -0.25 5.92 -6.94
N MET A 272 -0.43 4.82 -6.19
CA MET A 272 -0.31 4.75 -4.75
C MET A 272 0.35 3.43 -4.35
N SER A 273 1.27 3.47 -3.40
CA SER A 273 2.09 2.31 -3.02
C SER A 273 1.95 1.95 -1.54
N THR A 274 2.64 0.88 -1.14
CA THR A 274 2.83 0.50 0.28
C THR A 274 3.44 1.61 1.14
N ARG A 275 3.91 2.73 0.55
CA ARG A 275 4.29 3.95 1.29
C ARG A 275 3.17 4.46 2.20
N MET A 276 1.92 4.23 1.84
CA MET A 276 0.77 4.60 2.68
C MET A 276 0.81 3.93 4.06
N ILE A 277 1.31 2.70 4.16
CA ILE A 277 1.53 2.01 5.45
C ILE A 277 2.59 2.77 6.27
N GLY A 278 3.66 3.21 5.62
CA GLY A 278 4.68 4.06 6.26
C GLY A 278 4.10 5.37 6.79
N GLY A 279 3.28 6.04 5.97
CA GLY A 279 2.56 7.26 6.37
C GLY A 279 1.63 7.03 7.56
N LEU A 280 0.87 5.95 7.55
CA LEU A 280 0.00 5.56 8.65
C LEU A 280 0.77 5.39 9.96
N ILE A 281 1.92 4.70 9.93
CA ILE A 281 2.79 4.55 11.11
C ILE A 281 3.25 5.91 11.61
N MET A 282 3.73 6.76 10.70
CA MET A 282 4.29 8.08 11.04
C MET A 282 3.26 9.08 11.54
N ILE A 283 1.97 8.89 11.23
CA ILE A 283 0.88 9.76 11.67
C ILE A 283 0.26 9.27 12.98
N HIS A 284 -0.04 7.98 13.09
CA HIS A 284 -0.91 7.47 14.14
C HIS A 284 -0.18 6.75 15.27
N SER A 285 0.99 6.15 15.01
CA SER A 285 1.69 5.33 16.01
C SER A 285 2.25 6.15 17.15
N ASP A 286 2.38 5.52 18.30
CA ASP A 286 2.91 6.10 19.53
C ASP A 286 4.12 5.31 20.09
N ASP A 287 4.55 5.62 21.29
CA ASP A 287 5.69 4.95 21.92
C ASP A 287 5.33 3.56 22.51
N ASP A 288 4.09 3.11 22.34
CA ASP A 288 3.64 1.76 22.65
C ASP A 288 3.45 0.89 21.39
N GLY A 289 3.57 1.46 20.21
CA GLY A 289 3.57 0.74 18.95
C GLY A 289 2.60 1.30 17.91
N LEU A 290 2.15 0.43 17.02
CA LEU A 290 1.23 0.77 15.94
C LEU A 290 -0.16 1.18 16.48
N VAL A 291 -0.78 2.15 15.81
CA VAL A 291 -2.19 2.52 15.99
C VAL A 291 -2.87 2.43 14.64
N LEU A 292 -3.87 1.55 14.53
CA LEU A 292 -4.59 1.34 13.27
C LEU A 292 -5.96 2.01 13.29
N PRO A 293 -6.28 2.82 12.27
CA PRO A 293 -7.66 3.21 12.02
C PRO A 293 -8.53 1.96 11.80
N PRO A 294 -9.69 1.84 12.47
CA PRO A 294 -10.48 0.61 12.42
C PRO A 294 -10.90 0.19 11.01
N LYS A 295 -11.13 1.14 10.08
CA LYS A 295 -11.56 0.82 8.71
C LYS A 295 -10.52 0.03 7.89
N ILE A 296 -9.24 0.10 8.27
CA ILE A 296 -8.16 -0.64 7.58
C ILE A 296 -7.51 -1.71 8.48
N ALA A 297 -7.93 -1.83 9.73
CA ALA A 297 -7.39 -2.82 10.65
C ALA A 297 -7.77 -4.25 10.20
N PRO A 298 -6.79 -5.17 10.10
CA PRO A 298 -7.08 -6.57 9.79
C PRO A 298 -7.89 -7.29 10.87
N LEU A 299 -7.78 -6.81 12.10
CA LEU A 299 -8.47 -7.32 13.28
C LEU A 299 -9.02 -6.12 14.05
N HIS A 300 -10.33 -6.09 14.26
CA HIS A 300 -10.99 -5.02 15.00
C HIS A 300 -10.99 -5.26 16.50
N VAL A 301 -11.26 -6.51 16.90
CA VAL A 301 -11.41 -6.90 18.31
C VAL A 301 -10.60 -8.17 18.58
N VAL A 302 -9.76 -8.14 19.60
CA VAL A 302 -9.21 -9.35 20.17
C VAL A 302 -9.83 -9.62 21.54
N ILE A 303 -10.25 -10.85 21.79
CA ILE A 303 -10.78 -11.32 23.07
C ILE A 303 -9.69 -12.13 23.75
N LEU A 304 -9.35 -11.74 24.96
CA LEU A 304 -8.32 -12.35 25.82
C LEU A 304 -9.04 -13.06 26.99
N PRO A 305 -9.27 -14.39 26.89
CA PRO A 305 -9.83 -15.16 28.00
C PRO A 305 -8.82 -15.24 29.14
N ILE A 306 -9.31 -15.07 30.39
CA ILE A 306 -8.54 -15.10 31.62
C ILE A 306 -9.09 -16.21 32.50
N TYR A 307 -8.29 -17.21 32.84
CA TYR A 307 -8.66 -18.35 33.65
C TYR A 307 -7.43 -18.86 34.45
N ARG A 308 -7.67 -19.61 35.52
CA ARG A 308 -6.63 -20.14 36.42
C ARG A 308 -6.51 -21.64 36.37
N ASN A 309 -7.57 -22.34 35.96
CA ASN A 309 -7.63 -23.81 35.88
C ASN A 309 -8.51 -24.24 34.69
N ASP A 310 -8.57 -25.55 34.41
CA ASP A 310 -9.26 -26.09 33.23
C ASP A 310 -10.79 -25.96 33.32
N GLU A 311 -11.37 -25.95 34.49
CA GLU A 311 -12.82 -25.75 34.69
C GLU A 311 -13.20 -24.31 34.34
N GLU A 312 -12.53 -23.31 34.90
CA GLU A 312 -12.70 -21.90 34.54
C GLU A 312 -12.43 -21.69 33.04
N ARG A 313 -11.40 -22.33 32.48
CA ARG A 313 -11.07 -22.25 31.06
C ARG A 313 -12.24 -22.69 30.20
N THR A 314 -12.86 -23.82 30.49
CA THR A 314 -14.00 -24.34 29.72
C THR A 314 -15.16 -23.35 29.71
N GLN A 315 -15.54 -22.84 30.89
CA GLN A 315 -16.64 -21.87 31.03
C GLN A 315 -16.35 -20.54 30.34
N VAL A 316 -15.13 -19.98 30.53
CA VAL A 316 -14.74 -18.72 29.89
C VAL A 316 -14.69 -18.86 28.39
N LEU A 317 -14.14 -19.95 27.85
CA LEU A 317 -14.09 -20.17 26.40
C LEU A 317 -15.47 -20.35 25.77
N GLU A 318 -16.43 -20.96 26.45
CA GLU A 318 -17.82 -21.05 25.98
C GLU A 318 -18.45 -19.65 25.90
N TYR A 319 -18.29 -18.85 26.95
CA TYR A 319 -18.80 -17.48 27.00
C TYR A 319 -18.20 -16.58 25.91
N VAL A 320 -16.87 -16.58 25.74
CA VAL A 320 -16.21 -15.74 24.73
C VAL A 320 -16.50 -16.18 23.29
N LYS A 321 -16.81 -17.46 23.03
CA LYS A 321 -17.29 -17.93 21.73
C LYS A 321 -18.67 -17.38 21.40
N SER A 322 -19.56 -17.28 22.39
CA SER A 322 -20.86 -16.61 22.19
C SER A 322 -20.67 -15.14 21.89
N LEU A 323 -19.82 -14.45 22.64
CA LEU A 323 -19.50 -13.05 22.43
C LEU A 323 -18.85 -12.82 21.05
N GLU A 324 -17.92 -13.68 20.63
CA GLU A 324 -17.33 -13.62 19.28
C GLU A 324 -18.39 -13.69 18.19
N LYS A 325 -19.33 -14.63 18.32
CA LYS A 325 -20.42 -14.82 17.36
C LYS A 325 -21.31 -13.57 17.25
N GLU A 326 -21.66 -12.96 18.37
CA GLU A 326 -22.43 -11.73 18.41
C GLU A 326 -21.68 -10.55 17.79
N LEU A 327 -20.40 -10.36 18.13
CA LEU A 327 -19.57 -9.31 17.57
C LEU A 327 -19.40 -9.46 16.05
N ARG A 328 -19.19 -10.68 15.55
CA ARG A 328 -19.08 -10.96 14.11
C ARG A 328 -20.38 -10.69 13.33
N ALA A 329 -21.52 -10.70 14.00
CA ALA A 329 -22.80 -10.35 13.40
C ALA A 329 -22.96 -8.82 13.19
N ILE A 330 -22.17 -8.02 13.90
CA ILE A 330 -22.14 -6.57 13.74
C ILE A 330 -21.41 -6.19 12.46
N ARG A 331 -21.94 -5.21 11.74
CA ARG A 331 -21.28 -4.63 10.57
C ARG A 331 -20.66 -3.28 10.93
N TYR A 332 -19.44 -3.08 10.49
CA TYR A 332 -18.72 -1.82 10.58
C TYR A 332 -18.12 -1.48 9.21
N ALA A 333 -18.37 -0.27 8.71
CA ALA A 333 -17.94 0.16 7.36
C ALA A 333 -18.25 -0.91 6.28
N ASP A 334 -19.49 -1.40 6.28
CA ASP A 334 -20.04 -2.42 5.37
C ASP A 334 -19.35 -3.80 5.39
N GLN A 335 -18.56 -4.07 6.42
CA GLN A 335 -17.92 -5.36 6.62
C GLN A 335 -18.26 -5.94 7.99
N PRO A 336 -18.24 -7.28 8.16
CA PRO A 336 -18.35 -7.89 9.49
C PRO A 336 -17.20 -7.43 10.38
N VAL A 337 -17.47 -7.25 11.67
CA VAL A 337 -16.43 -7.00 12.66
C VAL A 337 -15.49 -8.21 12.71
N MET A 338 -14.21 -7.97 12.49
CA MET A 338 -13.17 -9.02 12.56
C MET A 338 -12.80 -9.24 14.02
N VAL A 339 -13.05 -10.44 14.52
CA VAL A 339 -12.82 -10.82 15.91
C VAL A 339 -11.90 -12.03 15.99
N LYS A 340 -11.02 -12.06 16.97
CA LYS A 340 -10.16 -13.20 17.29
C LYS A 340 -10.17 -13.47 18.78
N ILE A 341 -10.35 -14.73 19.17
CA ILE A 341 -10.08 -15.21 20.52
C ILE A 341 -8.62 -15.65 20.59
N ASP A 342 -7.87 -15.17 21.57
CA ASP A 342 -6.48 -15.63 21.80
C ASP A 342 -6.42 -16.48 23.08
N ASP A 343 -6.58 -17.77 22.90
CA ASP A 343 -6.51 -18.81 23.95
C ASP A 343 -5.14 -19.49 24.08
N ARG A 344 -4.09 -18.95 23.42
CA ARG A 344 -2.72 -19.48 23.53
C ARG A 344 -2.27 -19.50 24.99
N ASP A 345 -1.46 -20.50 25.31
CA ASP A 345 -0.82 -20.64 26.65
C ASP A 345 0.32 -19.61 26.81
N LEU A 346 -0.04 -18.37 27.02
CA LEU A 346 0.84 -17.24 27.27
C LEU A 346 0.26 -16.38 28.39
N ARG A 347 1.13 -15.68 29.12
CA ARG A 347 0.70 -14.74 30.16
C ARG A 347 -0.21 -13.64 29.57
N GLY A 348 -1.30 -13.33 30.26
CA GLY A 348 -2.28 -12.33 29.81
C GLY A 348 -1.67 -10.98 29.43
N GLY A 349 -0.72 -10.49 30.20
CA GLY A 349 0.01 -9.26 29.92
C GLY A 349 0.85 -9.35 28.64
N GLU A 350 1.45 -10.50 28.34
CA GLU A 350 2.23 -10.73 27.12
C GLU A 350 1.33 -10.69 25.87
N LYS A 351 0.19 -11.38 25.94
CA LYS A 351 -0.83 -11.34 24.87
C LYS A 351 -1.34 -9.91 24.66
N SER A 352 -1.71 -9.23 25.73
CA SER A 352 -2.22 -7.85 25.65
C SER A 352 -1.22 -6.90 25.00
N TRP A 353 0.06 -6.95 25.39
CA TRP A 353 1.11 -6.12 24.82
C TRP A 353 1.40 -6.44 23.34
N GLN A 354 1.28 -7.68 22.92
CA GLN A 354 1.41 -8.03 21.50
C GLN A 354 0.38 -7.28 20.67
N TYR A 355 -0.89 -7.30 21.06
CA TYR A 355 -1.97 -6.63 20.32
C TYR A 355 -1.91 -5.09 20.45
N ILE A 356 -1.39 -4.55 21.54
CA ILE A 356 -1.09 -3.12 21.66
C ILE A 356 -0.06 -2.71 20.61
N LYS A 357 1.07 -3.43 20.54
CA LYS A 357 2.13 -3.18 19.54
C LYS A 357 1.64 -3.32 18.10
N GLN A 358 0.75 -4.27 17.84
CA GLN A 358 0.12 -4.49 16.54
C GLN A 358 -0.98 -3.48 16.19
N GLY A 359 -1.37 -2.62 17.13
CA GLY A 359 -2.36 -1.58 16.88
C GLY A 359 -3.79 -2.05 16.77
N VAL A 360 -4.14 -3.21 17.34
CA VAL A 360 -5.52 -3.73 17.33
C VAL A 360 -6.44 -2.74 18.05
N PRO A 361 -7.50 -2.22 17.39
CA PRO A 361 -8.32 -1.14 17.91
C PRO A 361 -8.95 -1.43 19.28
N VAL A 362 -9.48 -2.63 19.48
CA VAL A 362 -10.20 -3.01 20.70
C VAL A 362 -9.66 -4.33 21.27
N ARG A 363 -9.33 -4.32 22.54
CA ARG A 363 -9.03 -5.51 23.33
C ARG A 363 -10.11 -5.72 24.38
N VAL A 364 -10.60 -6.95 24.46
CA VAL A 364 -11.62 -7.38 25.42
C VAL A 364 -11.01 -8.43 26.32
N GLU A 365 -10.98 -8.21 27.61
CA GLU A 365 -10.54 -9.16 28.62
C GLU A 365 -11.78 -9.73 29.33
N VAL A 366 -11.84 -11.05 29.48
CA VAL A 366 -12.99 -11.74 30.10
C VAL A 366 -12.49 -12.82 31.04
N GLY A 367 -12.86 -12.72 32.32
CA GLY A 367 -12.60 -13.74 33.33
C GLY A 367 -13.89 -14.18 34.03
N PRO A 368 -13.80 -15.15 34.98
CA PRO A 368 -14.97 -15.66 35.69
C PRO A 368 -15.80 -14.60 36.43
N ARG A 369 -15.13 -13.55 36.93
CA ARG A 369 -15.80 -12.46 37.64
C ARG A 369 -16.62 -11.58 36.69
N ASP A 370 -16.10 -11.34 35.49
CA ASP A 370 -16.74 -10.53 34.48
C ASP A 370 -17.98 -11.28 33.94
N MET A 371 -17.81 -12.58 33.65
CA MET A 371 -18.90 -13.47 33.27
C MET A 371 -20.06 -13.48 34.28
N ALA A 372 -19.75 -13.58 35.58
CA ALA A 372 -20.75 -13.64 36.65
C ALA A 372 -21.59 -12.36 36.70
N LYS A 373 -21.09 -11.24 36.21
CA LYS A 373 -21.79 -9.97 36.13
C LYS A 373 -22.42 -9.66 34.78
N GLY A 374 -22.11 -10.47 33.75
CA GLY A 374 -22.45 -10.18 32.35
C GLY A 374 -21.71 -8.98 31.79
N GLU A 375 -20.48 -8.73 32.28
CA GLU A 375 -19.63 -7.62 31.89
C GLU A 375 -18.39 -8.12 31.14
N VAL A 376 -17.69 -7.21 30.48
CA VAL A 376 -16.38 -7.44 29.87
C VAL A 376 -15.47 -6.24 30.14
N PHE A 377 -14.17 -6.43 30.20
CA PHE A 377 -13.24 -5.35 30.38
C PHE A 377 -12.66 -4.91 29.02
N VAL A 378 -12.85 -3.65 28.64
CA VAL A 378 -12.49 -3.15 27.29
C VAL A 378 -11.33 -2.17 27.37
N GLY A 379 -10.30 -2.41 26.54
CA GLY A 379 -9.22 -1.47 26.30
C GLY A 379 -9.21 -1.00 24.84
N ARG A 380 -9.30 0.31 24.62
CA ARG A 380 -9.15 0.91 23.29
C ARG A 380 -7.69 1.26 23.06
N ARG A 381 -7.21 1.06 21.79
CA ARG A 381 -5.83 1.34 21.43
C ARG A 381 -5.50 2.84 21.36
N ASP A 382 -6.48 3.66 21.07
CA ASP A 382 -6.37 5.13 20.99
C ASP A 382 -6.53 5.85 22.33
N LYS A 383 -6.66 5.11 23.44
CA LYS A 383 -6.80 5.64 24.80
C LYS A 383 -5.65 5.14 25.69
N ALA A 384 -5.31 5.94 26.68
CA ALA A 384 -4.31 5.52 27.67
C ALA A 384 -4.78 4.27 28.44
N ALA A 385 -3.82 3.43 28.87
CA ALA A 385 -4.11 2.20 29.60
C ALA A 385 -4.97 2.40 30.87
N LYS A 386 -4.89 3.58 31.50
CA LYS A 386 -5.67 3.98 32.66
C LYS A 386 -7.15 4.29 32.33
N ASP A 387 -7.49 4.50 31.06
CA ASP A 387 -8.83 4.87 30.59
C ASP A 387 -9.62 3.63 30.14
N LYS A 388 -9.26 2.45 30.65
CA LYS A 388 -10.00 1.22 30.42
C LYS A 388 -11.38 1.31 31.12
N THR A 389 -12.42 0.86 30.43
CA THR A 389 -13.79 0.83 30.94
C THR A 389 -14.28 -0.61 31.04
N GLY A 390 -14.99 -0.89 32.14
CA GLY A 390 -15.73 -2.14 32.33
C GLY A 390 -17.15 -2.02 31.81
#